data_583a5f77bd0370ae9dac55868fd610d3
#
_entry.id   583a5f77bd0370ae9dac55868fd610d3
#
_cell.length_a   1.000
_cell.length_b   1.000
_cell.length_c   1.000
_cell.angle_alpha   90.00
_cell.angle_beta   90.00
_cell.angle_gamma   90.00
#
_symmetry.space_group_name_H-M   'P 1'
#
loop_
_entity.id
_entity.type
_entity.pdbx_description
1 polymer ?
#
loop_
_entity_poly.entity_id
_entity_poly.type
_entity_poly.pdbx_seq_one_letter_code
_entity_poly.pdbx_strand_id
1 'polypeptide(L)'
;MSTNRELYFQYKKEGIPDTVIYFALEEINGFNHLELTNNFDKEIKDENRFVSAMNRYQDGEMIEYIFNKAYFLSKPFYVDKNVLIPRQETEQLVLNTALLIKDTFHKDNLKIVDICTGSGCIGISLAHIFNNSEVVLSDISKEALEVSNRNIKEHKLTNVTTRQGDMLTPFIEDGHQFDVIICNPPYIENESTIDEKTWKQEPHLALLAKPGTLFYERVLQDYLKIVKDEFIMAFEIGEDQEEALTKLVNKYCKDCSFHFEKDIYNKTRFLYIKGIR
;
A
#
# COMPACT_ATOMS: atom_id res chain seq x y z
N MET A 1 10.53 36.99 -3.20
CA MET A 1 10.30 35.60 -2.78
C MET A 1 11.64 34.88 -2.79
N SER A 2 11.83 33.94 -1.87
CA SER A 2 13.05 33.15 -1.81
C SER A 2 13.11 32.19 -3.00
N THR A 3 14.31 31.86 -3.44
CA THR A 3 14.52 30.80 -4.45
C THR A 3 14.35 29.41 -3.84
N ASN A 4 14.07 28.41 -4.67
CA ASN A 4 14.01 27.00 -4.23
C ASN A 4 15.31 26.59 -3.53
N ARG A 5 16.47 27.05 -4.05
CA ARG A 5 17.81 26.81 -3.48
C ARG A 5 17.96 27.40 -2.09
N GLU A 6 17.56 28.66 -1.89
CA GLU A 6 17.66 29.32 -0.58
C GLU A 6 16.84 28.59 0.46
N LEU A 7 15.58 28.24 0.15
CA LEU A 7 14.71 27.48 1.04
C LEU A 7 15.27 26.09 1.35
N TYR A 8 15.74 25.36 0.33
CA TYR A 8 16.37 24.06 0.55
C TYR A 8 17.52 24.15 1.56
N PHE A 9 18.49 25.07 1.37
CA PHE A 9 19.61 25.16 2.27
C PHE A 9 19.26 25.71 3.66
N GLN A 10 18.23 26.56 3.74
CA GLN A 10 17.73 27.03 5.04
C GLN A 10 17.22 25.86 5.86
N TYR A 11 16.24 25.11 5.35
CA TYR A 11 15.57 24.04 6.10
C TYR A 11 16.44 22.79 6.28
N LYS A 12 17.40 22.57 5.38
CA LYS A 12 18.44 21.55 5.60
C LYS A 12 19.32 21.86 6.81
N LYS A 13 19.67 23.14 7.04
CA LYS A 13 20.40 23.57 8.25
C LYS A 13 19.57 23.40 9.53
N GLU A 14 18.26 23.44 9.43
CA GLU A 14 17.31 23.19 10.52
C GLU A 14 17.12 21.67 10.80
N GLY A 15 17.78 20.80 10.04
CA GLY A 15 17.77 19.35 10.25
C GLY A 15 16.62 18.61 9.55
N ILE A 16 15.89 19.28 8.66
CA ILE A 16 14.83 18.61 7.87
C ILE A 16 15.48 17.72 6.79
N PRO A 17 15.03 16.46 6.64
CA PRO A 17 15.56 15.54 5.62
C PRO A 17 15.41 16.08 4.21
N ASP A 18 16.40 15.82 3.35
CA ASP A 18 16.41 16.25 1.95
C ASP A 18 15.16 15.78 1.21
N THR A 19 14.72 14.54 1.44
CA THR A 19 13.52 13.96 0.82
C THR A 19 12.25 14.76 1.13
N VAL A 20 12.11 15.27 2.35
CA VAL A 20 10.97 16.08 2.79
C VAL A 20 10.98 17.44 2.12
N ILE A 21 12.16 18.10 2.08
CA ILE A 21 12.31 19.42 1.47
C ILE A 21 12.03 19.33 -0.05
N TYR A 22 12.61 18.33 -0.73
CA TYR A 22 12.36 18.11 -2.16
C TYR A 22 10.89 17.85 -2.45
N PHE A 23 10.26 16.96 -1.67
CA PHE A 23 8.84 16.66 -1.81
C PHE A 23 7.99 17.95 -1.74
N ALA A 24 8.23 18.80 -0.73
CA ALA A 24 7.49 20.05 -0.58
C ALA A 24 7.75 21.04 -1.74
N LEU A 25 8.99 21.19 -2.17
CA LEU A 25 9.35 22.06 -3.30
C LEU A 25 8.72 21.58 -4.61
N GLU A 26 8.71 20.27 -4.87
CA GLU A 26 8.09 19.66 -6.05
C GLU A 26 6.58 19.90 -6.05
N GLU A 27 5.91 19.62 -4.93
CA GLU A 27 4.46 19.77 -4.81
C GLU A 27 3.98 21.22 -4.93
N ILE A 28 4.70 22.17 -4.38
CA ILE A 28 4.32 23.59 -4.41
C ILE A 28 4.55 24.19 -5.80
N ASN A 29 5.63 23.83 -6.44
CA ASN A 29 5.93 24.31 -7.79
C ASN A 29 5.14 23.54 -8.88
N GLY A 30 4.65 22.34 -8.58
CA GLY A 30 4.08 21.40 -9.55
C GLY A 30 5.15 20.87 -10.51
N PHE A 31 6.35 20.62 -9.99
CA PHE A 31 7.50 20.11 -10.72
C PHE A 31 7.73 18.63 -10.41
N ASN A 32 8.25 17.89 -11.36
CA ASN A 32 8.97 16.66 -11.08
C ASN A 32 10.40 16.96 -10.64
N HIS A 33 11.15 15.95 -10.20
CA HIS A 33 12.50 16.11 -9.67
C HIS A 33 13.47 16.76 -10.66
N LEU A 34 13.42 16.39 -11.94
CA LEU A 34 14.25 16.97 -12.98
C LEU A 34 13.88 18.44 -13.25
N GLU A 35 12.59 18.75 -13.28
CA GLU A 35 12.11 20.12 -13.43
C GLU A 35 12.53 21.00 -12.26
N LEU A 36 12.42 20.49 -11.01
CA LEU A 36 12.88 21.22 -9.83
C LEU A 36 14.38 21.49 -9.91
N THR A 37 15.20 20.51 -10.30
CA THR A 37 16.64 20.67 -10.45
C THR A 37 16.98 21.75 -11.46
N ASN A 38 16.30 21.78 -12.62
CA ASN A 38 16.49 22.80 -13.66
C ASN A 38 15.99 24.21 -13.26
N ASN A 39 15.13 24.29 -12.25
CA ASN A 39 14.52 25.54 -11.77
C ASN A 39 14.94 25.85 -10.32
N PHE A 40 16.03 25.25 -9.83
CA PHE A 40 16.43 25.36 -8.43
C PHE A 40 16.77 26.79 -7.99
N ASP A 41 17.30 27.60 -8.91
CA ASP A 41 17.61 29.02 -8.69
C ASP A 41 16.43 29.97 -8.95
N LYS A 42 15.26 29.45 -9.34
CA LYS A 42 14.05 30.27 -9.50
C LYS A 42 13.31 30.46 -8.18
N GLU A 43 12.56 31.54 -8.10
CA GLU A 43 11.65 31.80 -6.98
C GLU A 43 10.59 30.70 -6.89
N ILE A 44 10.26 30.33 -5.64
CA ILE A 44 9.17 29.40 -5.34
C ILE A 44 7.81 30.01 -5.67
N LYS A 45 6.86 29.22 -6.14
CA LYS A 45 5.51 29.71 -6.47
C LYS A 45 4.74 30.23 -5.27
N ASP A 46 4.89 29.60 -4.11
CA ASP A 46 4.16 29.96 -2.88
C ASP A 46 5.03 29.67 -1.65
N GLU A 47 5.80 30.69 -1.24
CA GLU A 47 6.69 30.61 -0.10
C GLU A 47 5.92 30.41 1.23
N ASN A 48 4.74 31.06 1.38
CA ASN A 48 3.95 30.93 2.60
C ASN A 48 3.44 29.50 2.78
N ARG A 49 2.98 28.87 1.70
CA ARG A 49 2.56 27.47 1.74
C ARG A 49 3.72 26.53 2.07
N PHE A 50 4.91 26.81 1.53
CA PHE A 50 6.11 26.04 1.84
C PHE A 50 6.50 26.16 3.33
N VAL A 51 6.58 27.37 3.85
CA VAL A 51 6.89 27.63 5.27
C VAL A 51 5.85 26.95 6.17
N SER A 52 4.57 27.08 5.85
CA SER A 52 3.50 26.39 6.58
C SER A 52 3.67 24.87 6.59
N ALA A 53 4.03 24.27 5.45
CA ALA A 53 4.25 22.82 5.35
C ALA A 53 5.46 22.39 6.21
N MET A 54 6.55 23.13 6.17
CA MET A 54 7.74 22.83 6.98
C MET A 54 7.47 22.95 8.48
N ASN A 55 6.71 23.96 8.91
CA ASN A 55 6.32 24.12 10.32
C ASN A 55 5.46 22.92 10.78
N ARG A 56 4.46 22.51 9.99
CA ARG A 56 3.64 21.32 10.29
C ARG A 56 4.48 20.05 10.39
N TYR A 57 5.47 19.90 9.49
CA TYR A 57 6.39 18.76 9.53
C TYR A 57 7.27 18.78 10.80
N GLN A 58 7.77 19.94 11.21
CA GLN A 58 8.54 20.12 12.46
C GLN A 58 7.67 19.86 13.69
N ASP A 59 6.37 20.16 13.65
CA ASP A 59 5.38 19.83 14.68
C ASP A 59 5.02 18.32 14.70
N GLY A 60 5.63 17.50 13.82
CA GLY A 60 5.53 16.03 13.81
C GLY A 60 4.58 15.45 12.76
N GLU A 61 3.91 16.27 11.94
CA GLU A 61 3.01 15.75 10.91
C GLU A 61 3.79 15.12 9.76
N MET A 62 3.26 14.04 9.14
CA MET A 62 3.87 13.39 7.99
C MET A 62 3.71 14.23 6.73
N ILE A 63 4.77 14.35 5.93
CA ILE A 63 4.77 15.21 4.74
C ILE A 63 3.71 14.79 3.73
N GLU A 64 3.45 13.49 3.61
CA GLU A 64 2.43 12.92 2.75
C GLU A 64 1.01 13.36 3.16
N TYR A 65 0.74 13.46 4.46
CA TYR A 65 -0.55 13.95 4.96
C TYR A 65 -0.66 15.47 4.85
N ILE A 66 0.43 16.22 5.01
CA ILE A 66 0.46 17.67 4.80
C ILE A 66 0.01 18.03 3.38
N PHE A 67 0.46 17.25 2.38
CA PHE A 67 0.13 17.46 0.98
C PHE A 67 -1.02 16.57 0.48
N ASN A 68 -1.53 15.67 1.32
CA ASN A 68 -2.51 14.65 0.94
C ASN A 68 -2.07 13.84 -0.29
N LYS A 69 -0.79 13.49 -0.35
CA LYS A 69 -0.20 12.81 -1.49
C LYS A 69 0.94 11.88 -1.08
N ALA A 70 0.94 10.68 -1.59
CA ALA A 70 2.06 9.76 -1.58
C ALA A 70 2.31 9.25 -3.00
N TYR A 71 3.53 8.79 -3.27
CA TYR A 71 3.85 8.15 -4.54
C TYR A 71 3.97 6.65 -4.33
N PHE A 72 3.41 5.86 -5.26
CA PHE A 72 3.50 4.41 -5.28
C PHE A 72 3.61 3.93 -6.73
N LEU A 73 4.65 3.15 -7.03
CA LEU A 73 5.00 2.77 -8.41
C LEU A 73 5.01 3.98 -9.37
N SER A 74 5.64 5.06 -8.92
CA SER A 74 5.76 6.34 -9.64
C SER A 74 4.42 7.03 -9.98
N LYS A 75 3.31 6.60 -9.38
CA LYS A 75 2.00 7.24 -9.54
C LYS A 75 1.58 7.95 -8.25
N PRO A 76 0.91 9.12 -8.33
CA PRO A 76 0.41 9.81 -7.15
C PRO A 76 -0.84 9.12 -6.60
N PHE A 77 -0.93 9.01 -5.28
CA PHE A 77 -2.12 8.57 -4.56
C PHE A 77 -2.51 9.61 -3.52
N TYR A 78 -3.78 9.91 -3.43
CA TYR A 78 -4.31 10.67 -2.31
C TYR A 78 -4.20 9.83 -1.02
N VAL A 79 -3.72 10.45 0.04
CA VAL A 79 -3.65 9.86 1.38
C VAL A 79 -4.05 10.89 2.43
N ASP A 80 -4.65 10.40 3.51
CA ASP A 80 -4.91 11.17 4.72
C ASP A 80 -4.82 10.26 5.95
N LYS A 81 -5.07 10.78 7.13
CA LYS A 81 -4.97 10.06 8.42
C LYS A 81 -5.83 8.78 8.55
N ASN A 82 -6.68 8.49 7.57
CA ASN A 82 -7.55 7.32 7.58
C ASN A 82 -6.92 6.09 6.93
N VAL A 83 -5.77 6.24 6.27
CA VAL A 83 -5.07 5.16 5.57
C VAL A 83 -3.59 5.14 5.88
N LEU A 84 -2.99 3.96 5.86
CA LEU A 84 -1.54 3.79 5.88
C LEU A 84 -0.92 4.49 4.66
N ILE A 85 0.16 5.23 4.86
CA ILE A 85 0.94 5.76 3.74
C ILE A 85 1.57 4.59 2.99
N PRO A 86 1.37 4.48 1.66
CA PRO A 86 1.97 3.40 0.86
C PRO A 86 3.48 3.28 1.09
N ARG A 87 3.95 2.04 1.32
CA ARG A 87 5.36 1.75 1.60
C ARG A 87 6.08 1.25 0.35
N GLN A 88 7.37 1.50 0.29
CA GLN A 88 8.20 1.10 -0.85
C GLN A 88 8.31 -0.43 -0.97
N GLU A 89 8.33 -1.15 0.16
CA GLU A 89 8.33 -2.61 0.18
C GLU A 89 7.06 -3.18 -0.47
N THR A 90 5.92 -2.53 -0.25
CA THR A 90 4.64 -2.93 -0.84
C THR A 90 4.62 -2.81 -2.37
N GLU A 91 5.44 -1.93 -2.96
CA GLU A 91 5.62 -1.87 -4.43
C GLU A 91 6.16 -3.20 -4.98
N GLN A 92 7.10 -3.82 -4.25
CA GLN A 92 7.68 -5.11 -4.63
C GLN A 92 6.62 -6.23 -4.56
N LEU A 93 5.73 -6.21 -3.55
CA LEU A 93 4.61 -7.15 -3.49
C LEU A 93 3.77 -7.10 -4.77
N VAL A 94 3.43 -5.90 -5.24
CA VAL A 94 2.64 -5.73 -6.47
C VAL A 94 3.38 -6.25 -7.70
N LEU A 95 4.66 -5.89 -7.86
CA LEU A 95 5.45 -6.28 -9.02
C LEU A 95 5.67 -7.79 -9.08
N ASN A 96 6.03 -8.42 -7.97
CA ASN A 96 6.23 -9.87 -7.91
C ASN A 96 4.92 -10.62 -8.10
N THR A 97 3.81 -10.14 -7.52
CA THR A 97 2.48 -10.71 -7.77
C THR A 97 2.10 -10.60 -9.24
N ALA A 98 2.39 -9.48 -9.90
CA ALA A 98 2.12 -9.32 -11.34
C ALA A 98 2.93 -10.28 -12.21
N LEU A 99 4.19 -10.56 -11.84
CA LEU A 99 5.00 -11.58 -12.53
C LEU A 99 4.41 -12.98 -12.31
N LEU A 100 4.06 -13.32 -11.07
CA LEU A 100 3.48 -14.62 -10.74
C LEU A 100 2.13 -14.84 -11.45
N ILE A 101 1.30 -13.80 -11.57
CA ILE A 101 0.05 -13.83 -12.35
C ILE A 101 0.32 -14.17 -13.81
N LYS A 102 1.28 -13.52 -14.45
CA LYS A 102 1.64 -13.75 -15.86
C LYS A 102 2.17 -15.16 -16.10
N ASP A 103 2.92 -15.70 -15.16
CA ASP A 103 3.48 -17.06 -15.25
C ASP A 103 2.42 -18.13 -14.99
N THR A 104 1.37 -17.81 -14.24
CA THR A 104 0.33 -18.77 -13.85
C THR A 104 -0.85 -18.76 -14.80
N PHE A 105 -1.39 -17.60 -15.11
CA PHE A 105 -2.64 -17.48 -15.86
C PHE A 105 -2.38 -17.15 -17.33
N HIS A 106 -2.97 -17.93 -18.22
CA HIS A 106 -2.92 -17.70 -19.69
C HIS A 106 -4.16 -16.91 -20.17
N LYS A 107 -4.70 -16.00 -19.35
CA LYS A 107 -5.88 -15.17 -19.63
C LYS A 107 -5.70 -13.78 -19.06
N ASP A 108 -6.35 -12.79 -19.68
CA ASP A 108 -6.25 -11.38 -19.31
C ASP A 108 -7.41 -10.89 -18.41
N ASN A 109 -8.52 -11.65 -18.36
CA ASN A 109 -9.75 -11.28 -17.64
C ASN A 109 -9.80 -11.96 -16.27
N LEU A 110 -8.95 -11.53 -15.36
CA LEU A 110 -8.87 -12.05 -14.00
C LEU A 110 -9.86 -11.33 -13.08
N LYS A 111 -10.23 -12.00 -11.99
CA LYS A 111 -10.88 -11.39 -10.83
C LYS A 111 -9.89 -11.32 -9.69
N ILE A 112 -9.55 -10.10 -9.28
CA ILE A 112 -8.53 -9.82 -8.26
C ILE A 112 -9.22 -9.14 -7.09
N VAL A 113 -8.88 -9.54 -5.87
CA VAL A 113 -9.31 -8.83 -4.66
C VAL A 113 -8.10 -8.39 -3.85
N ASP A 114 -8.11 -7.11 -3.47
CA ASP A 114 -7.15 -6.48 -2.56
C ASP A 114 -7.84 -6.29 -1.20
N ILE A 115 -7.43 -7.08 -0.21
CA ILE A 115 -7.98 -7.11 1.14
C ILE A 115 -7.15 -6.21 2.05
N CYS A 116 -7.78 -5.45 2.95
CA CYS A 116 -7.16 -4.40 3.75
C CYS A 116 -6.51 -3.33 2.84
N THR A 117 -7.27 -2.87 1.86
CA THR A 117 -6.77 -2.07 0.73
C THR A 117 -6.25 -0.69 1.11
N GLY A 118 -6.71 -0.10 2.24
CA GLY A 118 -6.31 1.22 2.69
C GLY A 118 -6.53 2.29 1.61
N SER A 119 -5.43 2.86 1.11
CA SER A 119 -5.47 3.87 0.03
C SER A 119 -5.86 3.31 -1.34
N GLY A 120 -5.90 1.98 -1.50
CA GLY A 120 -6.13 1.31 -2.77
C GLY A 120 -4.87 1.12 -3.62
N CYS A 121 -3.69 1.48 -3.12
CA CYS A 121 -2.47 1.53 -3.94
C CYS A 121 -2.10 0.18 -4.57
N ILE A 122 -2.32 -0.94 -3.88
CA ILE A 122 -2.04 -2.30 -4.39
C ILE A 122 -3.01 -2.63 -5.53
N GLY A 123 -4.32 -2.66 -5.25
CA GLY A 123 -5.32 -3.08 -6.23
C GLY A 123 -5.41 -2.14 -7.43
N ILE A 124 -5.30 -0.81 -7.24
CA ILE A 124 -5.26 0.19 -8.31
C ILE A 124 -4.04 -0.05 -9.21
N SER A 125 -2.88 -0.36 -8.65
CA SER A 125 -1.68 -0.65 -9.44
C SER A 125 -1.83 -1.93 -10.25
N LEU A 126 -2.41 -2.98 -9.66
CA LEU A 126 -2.74 -4.21 -10.40
C LEU A 126 -3.78 -3.96 -11.51
N ALA A 127 -4.77 -3.10 -11.28
CA ALA A 127 -5.76 -2.73 -12.29
C ALA A 127 -5.14 -1.99 -13.48
N HIS A 128 -4.09 -1.20 -13.27
CA HIS A 128 -3.31 -0.59 -14.36
C HIS A 128 -2.49 -1.62 -15.15
N ILE A 129 -1.93 -2.63 -14.47
CA ILE A 129 -1.13 -3.68 -15.12
C ILE A 129 -2.03 -4.66 -15.89
N PHE A 130 -3.20 -4.97 -15.33
CA PHE A 130 -4.18 -5.93 -15.87
C PHE A 130 -5.49 -5.21 -16.19
N ASN A 131 -5.48 -4.38 -17.21
CA ASN A 131 -6.59 -3.48 -17.56
C ASN A 131 -7.89 -4.16 -17.99
N ASN A 132 -7.82 -5.44 -18.39
CA ASN A 132 -8.98 -6.27 -18.74
C ASN A 132 -9.54 -7.07 -17.55
N SER A 133 -8.91 -6.97 -16.38
CA SER A 133 -9.29 -7.68 -15.16
C SER A 133 -10.25 -6.84 -14.31
N GLU A 134 -11.10 -7.52 -13.56
CA GLU A 134 -11.95 -6.89 -12.53
C GLU A 134 -11.18 -6.87 -11.19
N VAL A 135 -11.05 -5.71 -10.57
CA VAL A 135 -10.38 -5.56 -9.27
C VAL A 135 -11.37 -5.06 -8.22
N VAL A 136 -11.42 -5.75 -7.08
CA VAL A 136 -12.22 -5.32 -5.93
C VAL A 136 -11.29 -4.90 -4.80
N LEU A 137 -11.44 -3.67 -4.31
CA LEU A 137 -10.75 -3.15 -3.14
C LEU A 137 -11.64 -3.34 -1.91
N SER A 138 -11.15 -4.03 -0.90
CA SER A 138 -11.93 -4.28 0.31
C SER A 138 -11.22 -3.78 1.56
N ASP A 139 -11.98 -3.13 2.42
CA ASP A 139 -11.53 -2.68 3.73
C ASP A 139 -12.70 -2.72 4.74
N ILE A 140 -12.37 -2.89 6.00
CA ILE A 140 -13.35 -2.78 7.09
C ILE A 140 -13.70 -1.31 7.37
N SER A 141 -12.72 -0.40 7.18
CA SER A 141 -12.88 1.05 7.37
C SER A 141 -13.60 1.67 6.18
N LYS A 142 -14.74 2.32 6.48
CA LYS A 142 -15.46 3.11 5.49
C LYS A 142 -14.63 4.32 5.03
N GLU A 143 -13.91 4.94 5.95
CA GLU A 143 -13.06 6.10 5.70
C GLU A 143 -11.91 5.74 4.76
N ALA A 144 -11.29 4.56 4.94
CA ALA A 144 -10.28 4.05 4.01
C ALA A 144 -10.87 3.83 2.60
N LEU A 145 -12.09 3.29 2.51
CA LEU A 145 -12.77 3.13 1.23
C LEU A 145 -13.16 4.47 0.57
N GLU A 146 -13.40 5.51 1.32
CA GLU A 146 -13.60 6.87 0.77
C GLU A 146 -12.32 7.38 0.12
N VAL A 147 -11.15 7.14 0.74
CA VAL A 147 -9.82 7.43 0.18
C VAL A 147 -9.56 6.61 -1.09
N SER A 148 -9.75 5.30 -1.04
CA SER A 148 -9.54 4.43 -2.20
C SER A 148 -10.49 4.76 -3.37
N ASN A 149 -11.76 5.10 -3.10
CA ASN A 149 -12.71 5.56 -4.13
C ASN A 149 -12.28 6.88 -4.78
N ARG A 150 -11.68 7.79 -4.01
CA ARG A 150 -11.08 9.01 -4.56
C ARG A 150 -9.92 8.65 -5.49
N ASN A 151 -9.03 7.77 -5.08
CA ASN A 151 -7.91 7.31 -5.89
C ASN A 151 -8.36 6.60 -7.17
N ILE A 152 -9.39 5.75 -7.13
CA ILE A 152 -9.98 5.13 -8.33
C ILE A 152 -10.39 6.20 -9.34
N LYS A 153 -11.05 7.26 -8.89
CA LYS A 153 -11.50 8.37 -9.76
C LYS A 153 -10.33 9.17 -10.32
N GLU A 154 -9.33 9.50 -9.50
CA GLU A 154 -8.14 10.25 -9.93
C GLU A 154 -7.31 9.45 -10.94
N HIS A 155 -7.22 8.11 -10.78
CA HIS A 155 -6.60 7.19 -11.72
C HIS A 155 -7.47 6.84 -12.94
N LYS A 156 -8.71 7.32 -13.01
CA LYS A 156 -9.68 7.13 -14.12
C LYS A 156 -9.93 5.66 -14.46
N LEU A 157 -9.94 4.79 -13.45
CA LEU A 157 -10.18 3.37 -13.61
C LEU A 157 -11.69 3.08 -13.63
N THR A 158 -12.10 2.19 -14.54
CA THR A 158 -13.50 1.74 -14.70
C THR A 158 -13.68 0.27 -14.35
N ASN A 159 -12.58 -0.46 -14.16
CA ASN A 159 -12.52 -1.88 -13.83
C ASN A 159 -12.22 -2.15 -12.35
N VAL A 160 -12.33 -1.13 -11.49
CA VAL A 160 -12.10 -1.21 -10.05
C VAL A 160 -13.38 -0.83 -9.31
N THR A 161 -13.75 -1.65 -8.32
CA THR A 161 -14.87 -1.38 -7.42
C THR A 161 -14.41 -1.52 -5.96
N THR A 162 -15.22 -1.00 -5.03
CA THR A 162 -14.94 -1.11 -3.60
C THR A 162 -16.01 -1.95 -2.89
N ARG A 163 -15.62 -2.68 -1.84
CA ARG A 163 -16.52 -3.46 -0.99
C ARG A 163 -16.14 -3.28 0.48
N GLN A 164 -17.04 -2.77 1.30
CA GLN A 164 -16.82 -2.72 2.73
C GLN A 164 -17.08 -4.08 3.36
N GLY A 165 -16.16 -4.53 4.23
CA GLY A 165 -16.36 -5.74 5.02
C GLY A 165 -15.12 -6.21 5.75
N ASP A 166 -15.32 -7.15 6.65
CA ASP A 166 -14.28 -7.72 7.48
C ASP A 166 -13.67 -8.95 6.78
N MET A 167 -12.46 -8.79 6.28
CA MET A 167 -11.69 -9.81 5.57
C MET A 167 -12.48 -10.42 4.40
N LEU A 168 -12.68 -11.73 4.38
CA LEU A 168 -13.35 -12.47 3.30
C LEU A 168 -14.87 -12.54 3.46
N THR A 169 -15.42 -12.14 4.61
CA THR A 169 -16.84 -12.29 4.95
C THR A 169 -17.79 -11.79 3.86
N PRO A 170 -17.66 -10.55 3.32
CA PRO A 170 -18.62 -10.04 2.34
C PRO A 170 -18.60 -10.81 1.02
N PHE A 171 -17.48 -11.44 0.69
CA PHE A 171 -17.33 -12.22 -0.54
C PHE A 171 -17.89 -13.64 -0.40
N ILE A 172 -17.81 -14.22 0.79
CA ILE A 172 -18.39 -15.51 1.11
C ILE A 172 -19.93 -15.43 1.05
N GLU A 173 -20.49 -14.37 1.64
CA GLU A 173 -21.94 -14.13 1.65
C GLU A 173 -22.51 -13.91 0.25
N ASP A 174 -21.80 -13.19 -0.60
CA ASP A 174 -22.22 -12.88 -1.97
C ASP A 174 -21.86 -14.00 -2.99
N GLY A 175 -21.10 -15.01 -2.59
CA GLY A 175 -20.66 -16.12 -3.46
C GLY A 175 -19.64 -15.70 -4.54
N HIS A 176 -18.85 -14.65 -4.27
CA HIS A 176 -17.80 -14.18 -5.17
C HIS A 176 -16.64 -15.17 -5.25
N GLN A 177 -16.02 -15.28 -6.44
CA GLN A 177 -14.84 -16.10 -6.64
C GLN A 177 -13.74 -15.31 -7.38
N PHE A 178 -12.52 -15.42 -6.87
CA PHE A 178 -11.35 -14.69 -7.35
C PHE A 178 -10.26 -15.62 -7.88
N ASP A 179 -9.52 -15.14 -8.87
CA ASP A 179 -8.28 -15.75 -9.35
C ASP A 179 -7.10 -15.35 -8.45
N VAL A 180 -7.14 -14.13 -7.88
CA VAL A 180 -6.06 -13.58 -7.06
C VAL A 180 -6.61 -12.93 -5.82
N ILE A 181 -6.04 -13.28 -4.67
CA ILE A 181 -6.19 -12.57 -3.39
C ILE A 181 -4.85 -11.92 -3.08
N ILE A 182 -4.83 -10.61 -2.87
CA ILE A 182 -3.65 -9.90 -2.40
C ILE A 182 -3.99 -9.14 -1.12
N CYS A 183 -3.07 -9.10 -0.18
CA CYS A 183 -3.33 -8.47 1.11
C CYS A 183 -2.03 -7.99 1.76
N ASN A 184 -2.01 -6.74 2.20
CA ASN A 184 -1.07 -6.25 3.19
C ASN A 184 -1.85 -5.98 4.49
N PRO A 185 -2.08 -7.00 5.33
CA PRO A 185 -2.88 -6.85 6.53
C PRO A 185 -2.08 -6.23 7.67
N PRO A 186 -2.69 -5.71 8.72
CA PRO A 186 -2.00 -5.40 9.96
C PRO A 186 -1.30 -6.65 10.52
N TYR A 187 -0.04 -6.51 10.96
CA TYR A 187 0.75 -7.65 11.44
C TYR A 187 1.64 -7.34 12.65
N ILE A 188 1.65 -6.12 13.16
CA ILE A 188 2.49 -5.74 14.29
C ILE A 188 1.79 -6.14 15.59
N GLU A 189 2.44 -6.94 16.43
CA GLU A 189 1.88 -7.39 17.71
C GLU A 189 2.10 -6.40 18.85
N ASN A 190 3.24 -5.72 18.84
CA ASN A 190 3.67 -4.86 19.92
C ASN A 190 3.80 -3.41 19.44
N GLU A 191 2.95 -2.54 19.95
CA GLU A 191 2.98 -1.11 19.66
C GLU A 191 4.33 -0.45 19.98
N SER A 192 5.08 -0.98 20.95
CA SER A 192 6.40 -0.42 21.32
C SER A 192 7.47 -0.61 20.24
N THR A 193 7.22 -1.43 19.20
CA THR A 193 8.12 -1.61 18.06
C THR A 193 7.85 -0.63 16.94
N ILE A 194 6.74 0.12 17.01
CA ILE A 194 6.36 1.13 16.03
C ILE A 194 7.05 2.44 16.40
N ASP A 195 7.63 3.13 15.42
CA ASP A 195 8.19 4.45 15.68
C ASP A 195 7.11 5.44 16.12
N GLU A 196 7.51 6.40 16.96
CA GLU A 196 6.58 7.33 17.62
C GLU A 196 5.75 8.15 16.61
N LYS A 197 6.34 8.52 15.47
CA LYS A 197 5.67 9.33 14.44
C LYS A 197 4.58 8.53 13.74
N THR A 198 4.88 7.32 13.31
CA THR A 198 3.91 6.37 12.73
C THR A 198 2.78 6.08 13.71
N TRP A 199 3.11 5.79 14.98
CA TRP A 199 2.10 5.54 16.00
C TRP A 199 1.13 6.70 16.23
N LYS A 200 1.62 7.94 16.18
CA LYS A 200 0.79 9.14 16.40
C LYS A 200 -0.05 9.53 15.19
N GLN A 201 0.39 9.22 13.99
CA GLN A 201 -0.16 9.79 12.77
C GLN A 201 -0.97 8.80 11.94
N GLU A 202 -0.58 7.52 11.91
CA GLU A 202 -1.23 6.51 11.08
C GLU A 202 -2.32 5.75 11.84
N PRO A 203 -3.36 5.25 11.15
CA PRO A 203 -4.46 4.55 11.81
C PRO A 203 -3.99 3.23 12.45
N HIS A 204 -4.19 3.06 13.75
CA HIS A 204 -3.77 1.87 14.50
C HIS A 204 -4.41 0.59 13.96
N LEU A 205 -5.60 0.70 13.37
CA LEU A 205 -6.29 -0.42 12.71
C LEU A 205 -5.48 -0.99 11.54
N ALA A 206 -4.65 -0.18 10.88
CA ALA A 206 -3.80 -0.62 9.78
C ALA A 206 -2.43 -1.18 10.25
N LEU A 207 -2.13 -1.12 11.54
CA LEU A 207 -0.82 -1.49 12.09
C LEU A 207 -0.89 -2.75 12.95
N LEU A 208 -1.88 -2.84 13.87
CA LEU A 208 -1.88 -3.81 14.95
C LEU A 208 -2.71 -5.06 14.65
N ALA A 209 -2.11 -6.21 14.97
CA ALA A 209 -2.80 -7.51 15.04
C ALA A 209 -2.29 -8.34 16.23
N LYS A 210 -3.20 -8.98 16.97
CA LYS A 210 -2.84 -9.85 18.11
C LYS A 210 -3.61 -11.18 18.02
N PRO A 211 -2.93 -12.30 17.71
CA PRO A 211 -1.51 -12.40 17.31
C PRO A 211 -1.24 -11.74 15.95
N GLY A 212 0.02 -11.41 15.64
CA GLY A 212 0.40 -10.79 14.35
C GLY A 212 0.04 -11.63 13.13
N THR A 213 -0.18 -12.93 13.31
CA THR A 213 -0.64 -13.85 12.27
C THR A 213 -2.17 -13.93 12.12
N LEU A 214 -2.94 -13.19 12.92
CA LEU A 214 -4.41 -13.29 12.99
C LEU A 214 -5.09 -13.19 11.62
N PHE A 215 -4.77 -12.18 10.84
CA PHE A 215 -5.46 -11.94 9.58
C PHE A 215 -5.07 -12.95 8.51
N TYR A 216 -3.82 -13.43 8.51
CA TYR A 216 -3.40 -14.51 7.61
C TYR A 216 -4.16 -15.81 7.92
N GLU A 217 -4.27 -16.18 9.21
CA GLU A 217 -5.01 -17.37 9.60
C GLU A 217 -6.47 -17.28 9.16
N ARG A 218 -7.13 -16.12 9.32
CA ARG A 218 -8.51 -15.91 8.87
C ARG A 218 -8.66 -16.08 7.35
N VAL A 219 -7.73 -15.54 6.55
CA VAL A 219 -7.75 -15.76 5.10
C VAL A 219 -7.55 -17.23 4.79
N LEU A 220 -6.55 -17.89 5.39
CA LEU A 220 -6.23 -19.29 5.13
C LEU A 220 -7.31 -20.27 5.58
N GLN A 221 -8.14 -19.91 6.57
CA GLN A 221 -9.30 -20.71 6.97
C GLN A 221 -10.41 -20.72 5.92
N ASP A 222 -10.60 -19.60 5.26
CA ASP A 222 -11.80 -19.36 4.46
C ASP A 222 -11.55 -19.19 2.95
N TYR A 223 -10.29 -19.10 2.49
CA TYR A 223 -9.96 -18.82 1.10
C TYR A 223 -10.65 -19.75 0.09
N LEU A 224 -10.79 -21.04 0.39
CA LEU A 224 -11.46 -22.02 -0.49
C LEU A 224 -12.91 -21.65 -0.81
N LYS A 225 -13.54 -20.81 0.00
CA LYS A 225 -14.93 -20.37 -0.24
C LYS A 225 -15.01 -19.30 -1.34
N ILE A 226 -13.90 -18.61 -1.63
CA ILE A 226 -13.85 -17.45 -2.52
C ILE A 226 -12.81 -17.55 -3.63
N VAL A 227 -12.03 -18.62 -3.72
CA VAL A 227 -11.10 -18.81 -4.85
C VAL A 227 -11.71 -19.65 -5.95
N LYS A 228 -11.27 -19.39 -7.20
CA LYS A 228 -11.56 -20.25 -8.36
C LYS A 228 -10.70 -21.51 -8.34
N ASP A 229 -10.84 -22.33 -9.39
CA ASP A 229 -10.10 -23.60 -9.50
C ASP A 229 -8.58 -23.40 -9.45
N GLU A 230 -8.04 -22.44 -10.19
CA GLU A 230 -6.63 -22.04 -10.10
C GLU A 230 -6.55 -20.65 -9.48
N PHE A 231 -5.68 -20.48 -8.46
CA PHE A 231 -5.61 -19.24 -7.70
C PHE A 231 -4.20 -18.90 -7.20
N ILE A 232 -4.02 -17.61 -6.92
CA ILE A 232 -2.85 -17.06 -6.23
C ILE A 232 -3.32 -16.31 -4.98
N MET A 233 -2.58 -16.48 -3.87
CA MET A 233 -2.66 -15.59 -2.71
C MET A 233 -1.28 -14.97 -2.48
N ALA A 234 -1.22 -13.65 -2.30
CA ALA A 234 0.00 -12.89 -2.07
C ALA A 234 -0.15 -12.01 -0.83
N PHE A 235 0.83 -12.06 0.06
CA PHE A 235 0.80 -11.33 1.33
C PHE A 235 2.09 -10.57 1.57
N GLU A 236 1.98 -9.34 2.08
CA GLU A 236 3.08 -8.73 2.83
C GLU A 236 3.06 -9.26 4.26
N ILE A 237 4.23 -9.51 4.85
CA ILE A 237 4.38 -10.15 6.17
C ILE A 237 5.44 -9.43 7.03
N GLY A 238 5.38 -9.63 8.34
CA GLY A 238 6.45 -9.26 9.25
C GLY A 238 7.69 -10.15 9.05
N GLU A 239 8.89 -9.58 9.22
CA GLU A 239 10.17 -10.24 8.96
C GLU A 239 10.38 -11.54 9.77
N ASP A 240 9.76 -11.64 10.95
CA ASP A 240 9.91 -12.77 11.87
C ASP A 240 8.76 -13.79 11.78
N GLN A 241 7.85 -13.65 10.81
CA GLN A 241 6.62 -14.45 10.75
C GLN A 241 6.72 -15.72 9.89
N GLU A 242 7.84 -15.96 9.21
CA GLU A 242 8.03 -17.07 8.25
C GLU A 242 7.70 -18.45 8.87
N GLU A 243 8.21 -18.75 10.07
CA GLU A 243 7.98 -20.04 10.73
C GLU A 243 6.49 -20.21 11.11
N ALA A 244 5.89 -19.18 11.66
CA ALA A 244 4.47 -19.21 12.08
C ALA A 244 3.55 -19.36 10.87
N LEU A 245 3.80 -18.61 9.79
CA LEU A 245 3.02 -18.67 8.56
C LEU A 245 3.22 -20.01 7.82
N THR A 246 4.42 -20.58 7.84
CA THR A 246 4.66 -21.94 7.32
C THR A 246 3.75 -22.96 8.00
N LYS A 247 3.61 -22.90 9.33
CA LYS A 247 2.70 -23.80 10.07
C LYS A 247 1.23 -23.59 9.67
N LEU A 248 0.81 -22.33 9.49
CA LEU A 248 -0.55 -22.02 9.06
C LEU A 248 -0.84 -22.50 7.64
N VAL A 249 0.07 -22.25 6.69
CA VAL A 249 -0.09 -22.72 5.30
C VAL A 249 -0.18 -24.24 5.26
N ASN A 250 0.71 -24.95 5.93
CA ASN A 250 0.68 -26.43 6.00
C ASN A 250 -0.59 -26.96 6.66
N LYS A 251 -1.20 -26.20 7.57
CA LYS A 251 -2.46 -26.58 8.24
C LYS A 251 -3.67 -26.44 7.32
N TYR A 252 -3.74 -25.35 6.55
CA TYR A 252 -4.96 -24.98 5.81
C TYR A 252 -4.87 -25.18 4.29
N CYS A 253 -3.67 -25.18 3.71
CA CYS A 253 -3.43 -25.24 2.26
C CYS A 253 -2.64 -26.50 1.88
N LYS A 254 -3.22 -27.69 2.08
CA LYS A 254 -2.50 -28.97 1.93
C LYS A 254 -2.01 -29.26 0.52
N ASP A 255 -2.76 -28.76 -0.51
CA ASP A 255 -2.48 -29.02 -1.93
C ASP A 255 -1.95 -27.75 -2.64
N CYS A 256 -1.38 -26.82 -1.88
CA CYS A 256 -0.80 -25.60 -2.42
C CYS A 256 0.73 -25.67 -2.42
N SER A 257 1.34 -25.02 -3.40
CA SER A 257 2.75 -24.64 -3.33
C SER A 257 2.87 -23.22 -2.73
N PHE A 258 3.91 -22.99 -1.95
CA PHE A 258 4.18 -21.66 -1.40
C PHE A 258 5.68 -21.40 -1.28
N HIS A 259 6.04 -20.12 -1.27
CA HIS A 259 7.39 -19.66 -1.02
C HIS A 259 7.38 -18.29 -0.37
N PHE A 260 8.47 -17.99 0.31
CA PHE A 260 8.75 -16.68 0.87
C PHE A 260 9.76 -15.94 0.01
N GLU A 261 9.61 -14.62 -0.08
CA GLU A 261 10.59 -13.76 -0.73
C GLU A 261 11.03 -12.64 0.21
N LYS A 262 12.22 -12.13 -0.07
CA LYS A 262 12.82 -11.03 0.69
C LYS A 262 12.63 -9.72 -0.04
N ASP A 263 12.54 -8.65 0.75
CA ASP A 263 12.57 -7.29 0.25
C ASP A 263 14.00 -6.86 -0.15
N ILE A 264 14.12 -5.64 -0.66
CA ILE A 264 15.39 -5.04 -1.07
C ILE A 264 16.39 -4.89 0.08
N TYR A 265 15.94 -4.97 1.34
CA TYR A 265 16.77 -4.94 2.56
C TYR A 265 17.13 -6.33 3.05
N ASN A 266 16.85 -7.39 2.25
CA ASN A 266 17.11 -8.80 2.58
C ASN A 266 16.33 -9.34 3.79
N LYS A 267 15.16 -8.75 4.09
CA LYS A 267 14.23 -9.20 5.13
C LYS A 267 13.12 -10.02 4.49
N THR A 268 12.76 -11.17 5.06
CA THR A 268 11.58 -11.94 4.61
C THR A 268 10.35 -11.04 4.73
N ARG A 269 9.69 -10.75 3.59
CA ARG A 269 8.63 -9.74 3.53
C ARG A 269 7.39 -10.19 2.79
N PHE A 270 7.49 -11.22 1.96
CA PHE A 270 6.38 -11.65 1.13
C PHE A 270 6.15 -13.14 1.24
N LEU A 271 4.88 -13.54 1.25
CA LEU A 271 4.42 -14.92 1.14
C LEU A 271 3.54 -15.05 -0.09
N TYR A 272 3.91 -15.96 -0.98
CA TYR A 272 3.13 -16.31 -2.16
C TYR A 272 2.66 -17.75 -2.06
N ILE A 273 1.38 -17.97 -2.31
CA ILE A 273 0.72 -19.28 -2.29
C ILE A 273 0.01 -19.46 -3.62
N LYS A 274 0.23 -20.60 -4.25
CA LYS A 274 -0.43 -21.00 -5.50
C LYS A 274 -1.07 -22.35 -5.31
N GLY A 275 -2.32 -22.50 -5.76
CA GLY A 275 -3.05 -23.76 -5.64
C GLY A 275 -4.01 -24.01 -6.78
N ILE A 276 -4.45 -25.27 -6.84
CA ILE A 276 -5.54 -25.75 -7.66
C ILE A 276 -6.58 -26.32 -6.67
N ARG A 277 -7.84 -25.86 -6.80
CA ARG A 277 -8.97 -26.29 -5.93
C ARG A 277 -9.51 -27.63 -6.37
#